data_ccd7fbfa376fa4ea363ef19b0fc8cd0a
#
_entry.id   ccd7fbfa376fa4ea363ef19b0fc8cd0a
#
_cell.length_a   1.000
_cell.length_b   1.000
_cell.length_c   1.000
_cell.angle_alpha   90.00
_cell.angle_beta   90.00
_cell.angle_gamma   90.00
#
_symmetry.space_group_name_H-M   'P 1'
#
loop_
_entity.id
_entity.type
_entity.pdbx_description
1 polymer ?
#
loop_
_entity_poly.entity_id
_entity_poly.type
_entity_poly.pdbx_seq_one_letter_code
_entity_poly.pdbx_strand_id
1 'polypeptide(L)'
;MPNPKVLVSAAASYLRSHPDELARVVRSAAGLRIGIPLDALRYLVRELATGKKAPTDVVIEAVPPGLRLAASFRVMGSSVRARLTLFIESVEISPGKALLAARIANLDLEALEGGESPISGLIKSGALDLSKPGNLLAFLPNRPPIIVDAKDDRVVVDLLKSPKVASNAKVQRALSVVTPVLTVASIHTRDDHLDVQLRASPSRLAEAVAAARS
;
A
#
# COMPACT_ATOMS: atom_id res chain seq x y z
N MET A 1 -17.78 12.33 19.91
CA MET A 1 -17.75 11.64 18.61
C MET A 1 -17.75 10.14 18.87
N PRO A 2 -18.57 9.32 18.23
CA PRO A 2 -18.57 7.88 18.44
C PRO A 2 -17.25 7.28 17.98
N ASN A 3 -16.71 6.36 18.79
CA ASN A 3 -15.43 5.70 18.56
C ASN A 3 -15.52 4.88 17.26
N PRO A 4 -14.65 5.09 16.25
CA PRO A 4 -14.70 4.38 14.97
C PRO A 4 -14.64 2.86 15.11
N LYS A 5 -14.06 2.34 16.20
CA LYS A 5 -14.05 0.90 16.50
C LYS A 5 -15.46 0.36 16.85
N VAL A 6 -16.28 1.19 17.50
CA VAL A 6 -17.67 0.80 17.84
C VAL A 6 -18.54 0.80 16.59
N LEU A 7 -18.34 1.77 15.67
CA LEU A 7 -19.06 1.83 14.41
C LEU A 7 -18.76 0.63 13.51
N VAL A 8 -17.48 0.26 13.38
CA VAL A 8 -17.05 -0.90 12.56
C VAL A 8 -17.59 -2.21 13.15
N SER A 9 -17.58 -2.37 14.49
CA SER A 9 -18.11 -3.58 15.12
C SER A 9 -19.64 -3.65 15.04
N ALA A 10 -20.33 -2.53 15.17
CA ALA A 10 -21.79 -2.44 15.02
C ALA A 10 -22.21 -2.74 13.57
N ALA A 11 -21.52 -2.18 12.59
CA ALA A 11 -21.76 -2.46 11.17
C ALA A 11 -21.52 -3.93 10.83
N ALA A 12 -20.44 -4.53 11.35
CA ALA A 12 -20.16 -5.95 11.15
C ALA A 12 -21.20 -6.87 11.82
N SER A 13 -21.72 -6.50 12.99
CA SER A 13 -22.79 -7.24 13.67
C SER A 13 -24.12 -7.09 12.94
N TYR A 14 -24.43 -5.90 12.45
CA TYR A 14 -25.64 -5.64 11.68
C TYR A 14 -25.65 -6.44 10.36
N LEU A 15 -24.54 -6.42 9.62
CA LEU A 15 -24.41 -7.19 8.37
C LEU A 15 -24.49 -8.71 8.58
N ARG A 16 -24.10 -9.22 9.74
CA ARG A 16 -24.27 -10.64 10.09
C ARG A 16 -25.73 -11.04 10.28
N SER A 17 -26.54 -10.16 10.85
CA SER A 17 -27.96 -10.42 11.10
C SER A 17 -28.85 -10.13 9.88
N HIS A 18 -28.32 -9.44 8.85
CA HIS A 18 -29.08 -9.00 7.67
C HIS A 18 -28.35 -9.34 6.37
N PRO A 19 -28.27 -10.63 5.97
CA PRO A 19 -27.59 -11.07 4.76
C PRO A 19 -28.16 -10.45 3.47
N ASP A 20 -29.45 -10.10 3.47
CA ASP A 20 -30.12 -9.44 2.34
C ASP A 20 -29.62 -7.99 2.14
N GLU A 21 -29.27 -7.31 3.22
CA GLU A 21 -28.66 -5.99 3.17
C GLU A 21 -27.25 -6.04 2.56
N LEU A 22 -26.50 -7.10 2.86
CA LEU A 22 -25.19 -7.36 2.27
C LEU A 22 -25.31 -7.54 0.74
N ALA A 23 -26.34 -8.27 0.29
CA ALA A 23 -26.64 -8.44 -1.13
C ALA A 23 -27.08 -7.13 -1.81
N ARG A 24 -27.75 -6.24 -1.08
CA ARG A 24 -28.14 -4.92 -1.57
C ARG A 24 -26.93 -3.98 -1.68
N VAL A 25 -26.06 -3.94 -0.66
CA VAL A 25 -24.81 -3.19 -0.65
C VAL A 25 -23.90 -3.63 -1.80
N VAL A 26 -23.77 -4.93 -2.03
CA VAL A 26 -22.97 -5.48 -3.14
C VAL A 26 -23.55 -5.09 -4.51
N ARG A 27 -24.87 -5.08 -4.66
CA ARG A 27 -25.50 -4.61 -5.91
C ARG A 27 -25.36 -3.10 -6.11
N SER A 28 -25.36 -2.31 -5.04
CA SER A 28 -25.14 -0.86 -5.07
C SER A 28 -23.66 -0.50 -5.31
N ALA A 29 -22.74 -1.42 -5.02
CA ALA A 29 -21.29 -1.22 -5.13
C ALA A 29 -20.75 -1.34 -6.57
N ALA A 30 -21.59 -1.58 -7.57
CA ALA A 30 -21.20 -1.46 -8.98
C ALA A 30 -20.89 0.02 -9.28
N GLY A 31 -19.61 0.40 -9.12
CA GLY A 31 -19.14 1.76 -9.28
C GLY A 31 -18.86 2.52 -7.96
N LEU A 32 -18.79 1.82 -6.83
CA LEU A 32 -18.43 2.42 -5.55
C LEU A 32 -17.02 3.00 -5.63
N ARG A 33 -16.92 4.29 -5.37
CA ARG A 33 -15.66 5.02 -5.23
C ARG A 33 -15.49 5.42 -3.78
N ILE A 34 -14.28 5.17 -3.26
CA ILE A 34 -13.90 5.54 -1.91
C ILE A 34 -12.71 6.48 -2.01
N GLY A 35 -12.88 7.71 -1.56
CA GLY A 35 -11.79 8.67 -1.40
C GLY A 35 -11.10 8.45 -0.05
N ILE A 36 -9.84 8.06 -0.05
CA ILE A 36 -9.02 7.96 1.15
C ILE A 36 -8.13 9.20 1.22
N PRO A 37 -8.28 10.08 2.23
CA PRO A 37 -7.42 11.25 2.36
C PRO A 37 -5.95 10.83 2.47
N LEU A 38 -5.03 11.55 1.81
CA LEU A 38 -3.60 11.28 1.91
C LEU A 38 -3.07 11.47 3.33
N ASP A 39 -3.72 12.27 4.15
CA ASP A 39 -3.38 12.39 5.57
C ASP A 39 -3.55 11.08 6.34
N ALA A 40 -4.53 10.25 5.98
CA ALA A 40 -4.67 8.92 6.56
C ALA A 40 -3.48 8.02 6.15
N LEU A 41 -3.01 8.13 4.91
CA LEU A 41 -1.83 7.41 4.44
C LEU A 41 -0.55 7.93 5.12
N ARG A 42 -0.39 9.25 5.24
CA ARG A 42 0.72 9.89 5.98
C ARG A 42 0.76 9.43 7.43
N TYR A 43 -0.40 9.35 8.08
CA TYR A 43 -0.51 8.83 9.44
C TYR A 43 -0.09 7.36 9.53
N LEU A 44 -0.62 6.51 8.63
CA LEU A 44 -0.27 5.08 8.62
C LEU A 44 1.22 4.84 8.40
N VAL A 45 1.85 5.57 7.49
CA VAL A 45 3.28 5.45 7.24
C VAL A 45 4.08 5.82 8.47
N ARG A 46 3.71 6.90 9.19
CA ARG A 46 4.35 7.28 10.46
C ARG A 46 4.23 6.21 11.53
N GLU A 47 3.06 5.61 11.68
CA GLU A 47 2.82 4.53 12.65
C GLU A 47 3.54 3.21 12.30
N LEU A 48 3.68 2.92 11.01
CA LEU A 48 4.31 1.69 10.53
C LEU A 48 5.84 1.82 10.42
N ALA A 49 6.33 3.01 10.09
CA ALA A 49 7.75 3.30 9.94
C ALA A 49 8.41 3.48 11.32
N THR A 50 8.59 2.39 12.05
CA THR A 50 9.19 2.38 13.40
C THR A 50 10.46 1.55 13.42
N GLY A 51 11.45 1.97 14.23
CA GLY A 51 12.72 1.27 14.43
C GLY A 51 13.92 2.01 13.85
N LYS A 52 15.13 1.54 14.19
CA LYS A 52 16.40 2.19 13.84
C LYS A 52 16.69 2.33 12.33
N LYS A 53 16.01 1.53 11.51
CA LYS A 53 16.14 1.54 10.03
C LYS A 53 14.91 2.13 9.34
N ALA A 54 13.98 2.69 10.10
CA ALA A 54 12.79 3.33 9.53
C ALA A 54 13.19 4.57 8.72
N PRO A 55 12.48 4.86 7.62
CA PRO A 55 12.65 6.10 6.90
C PRO A 55 12.29 7.30 7.79
N THR A 56 13.02 8.39 7.62
CA THR A 56 12.73 9.68 8.24
C THR A 56 12.29 10.68 7.19
N ASP A 57 11.73 11.80 7.62
CA ASP A 57 11.31 12.91 6.75
C ASP A 57 10.44 12.46 5.57
N VAL A 58 9.50 11.56 5.87
CA VAL A 58 8.61 11.00 4.85
C VAL A 58 7.62 12.06 4.40
N VAL A 59 7.61 12.33 3.10
CA VAL A 59 6.67 13.23 2.42
C VAL A 59 5.87 12.41 1.43
N ILE A 60 4.55 12.61 1.41
CA ILE A 60 3.62 11.98 0.48
C ILE A 60 2.74 13.08 -0.10
N GLU A 61 2.79 13.25 -1.42
CA GLU A 61 2.04 14.26 -2.15
C GLU A 61 1.27 13.62 -3.31
N ALA A 62 0.09 14.16 -3.59
CA ALA A 62 -0.64 13.80 -4.79
C ALA A 62 0.01 14.43 -6.03
N VAL A 63 0.28 13.62 -7.03
CA VAL A 63 0.65 14.04 -8.40
C VAL A 63 -0.19 13.20 -9.35
N PRO A 64 -1.45 13.55 -9.56
CA PRO A 64 -2.38 12.72 -10.31
C PRO A 64 -1.82 12.25 -11.67
N PRO A 65 -2.01 10.97 -12.03
CA PRO A 65 -2.72 9.93 -11.30
C PRO A 65 -1.89 9.18 -10.23
N GLY A 66 -0.65 9.62 -9.95
CA GLY A 66 0.31 8.97 -9.06
C GLY A 66 0.54 9.70 -7.73
N LEU A 67 1.49 9.19 -6.97
CA LEU A 67 1.96 9.71 -5.69
C LEU A 67 3.43 10.10 -5.81
N ARG A 68 3.79 11.31 -5.42
CA ARG A 68 5.18 11.68 -5.16
C ARG A 68 5.55 11.28 -3.73
N LEU A 69 6.62 10.54 -3.60
CA LEU A 69 7.16 10.09 -2.32
C LEU A 69 8.56 10.64 -2.15
N ALA A 70 8.87 11.11 -0.95
CA ALA A 70 10.24 11.41 -0.56
C ALA A 70 10.49 10.87 0.85
N ALA A 71 11.68 10.34 1.10
CA ALA A 71 12.08 9.86 2.41
C ALA A 71 13.60 9.82 2.53
N SER A 72 14.09 9.95 3.76
CA SER A 72 15.51 9.83 4.08
C SER A 72 15.76 8.46 4.72
N PHE A 73 16.84 7.81 4.32
CA PHE A 73 17.25 6.48 4.79
C PHE A 73 18.71 6.49 5.19
N ARG A 74 19.07 5.63 6.15
CA ARG A 74 20.47 5.30 6.43
C ARG A 74 20.89 4.08 5.64
N VAL A 75 21.83 4.26 4.72
CA VAL A 75 22.40 3.20 3.87
C VAL A 75 23.92 3.21 3.99
N MET A 76 24.52 2.09 4.43
CA MET A 76 25.98 1.96 4.58
C MET A 76 26.63 3.11 5.37
N GLY A 77 25.97 3.57 6.44
CA GLY A 77 26.47 4.63 7.31
C GLY A 77 26.15 6.06 6.84
N SER A 78 25.63 6.24 5.64
CA SER A 78 25.28 7.55 5.09
C SER A 78 23.78 7.80 5.09
N SER A 79 23.38 9.05 5.24
CA SER A 79 22.01 9.50 5.04
C SER A 79 21.77 9.80 3.56
N VAL A 80 20.80 9.11 2.96
CA VAL A 80 20.41 9.29 1.56
C VAL A 80 18.94 9.68 1.53
N ARG A 81 18.61 10.73 0.79
CA ARG A 81 17.24 11.12 0.47
C ARG A 81 16.85 10.55 -0.87
N ALA A 82 15.78 9.77 -0.90
CA ALA A 82 15.18 9.31 -2.14
C ALA A 82 13.91 10.12 -2.41
N ARG A 83 13.71 10.51 -3.68
CA ARG A 83 12.48 11.09 -4.21
C ARG A 83 12.05 10.26 -5.40
N LEU A 84 10.76 9.94 -5.50
CA LEU A 84 10.23 9.17 -6.62
C LEU A 84 8.74 9.49 -6.85
N THR A 85 8.24 9.12 -8.02
CA THR A 85 6.81 9.11 -8.32
C THR A 85 6.35 7.66 -8.46
N LEU A 86 5.29 7.30 -7.73
CA LEU A 86 4.71 5.97 -7.74
C LEU A 86 3.36 6.00 -8.46
N PHE A 87 3.18 5.12 -9.45
CA PHE A 87 1.92 4.90 -10.14
C PHE A 87 1.40 3.51 -9.80
N ILE A 88 0.23 3.43 -9.16
CA ILE A 88 -0.40 2.14 -8.84
C ILE A 88 -1.00 1.58 -10.14
N GLU A 89 -0.53 0.41 -10.57
CA GLU A 89 -0.97 -0.23 -11.82
C GLU A 89 -2.08 -1.24 -11.56
N SER A 90 -1.94 -2.04 -10.50
CA SER A 90 -2.95 -3.02 -10.13
C SER A 90 -2.94 -3.33 -8.64
N VAL A 91 -4.11 -3.71 -8.13
CA VAL A 91 -4.27 -4.22 -6.78
C VAL A 91 -5.07 -5.51 -6.85
N GLU A 92 -4.51 -6.58 -6.29
CA GLU A 92 -5.16 -7.87 -6.19
C GLU A 92 -5.28 -8.25 -4.71
N ILE A 93 -6.51 -8.28 -4.22
CA ILE A 93 -6.82 -8.65 -2.84
C ILE A 93 -7.68 -9.91 -2.85
N SER A 94 -7.21 -10.94 -2.16
CA SER A 94 -7.89 -12.21 -1.97
C SER A 94 -7.55 -12.79 -0.58
N PRO A 95 -8.24 -13.82 -0.10
CA PRO A 95 -7.85 -14.49 1.13
C PRO A 95 -6.39 -14.95 1.06
N GLY A 96 -5.56 -14.49 1.98
CA GLY A 96 -4.13 -14.83 2.04
C GLY A 96 -3.21 -14.10 1.05
N LYS A 97 -3.72 -13.12 0.26
CA LYS A 97 -2.94 -12.39 -0.74
C LYS A 97 -3.41 -10.93 -0.85
N ALA A 98 -2.50 -9.99 -0.73
CA ALA A 98 -2.77 -8.56 -0.92
C ALA A 98 -1.63 -7.92 -1.71
N LEU A 99 -1.65 -8.13 -3.04
CA LEU A 99 -0.63 -7.63 -3.95
C LEU A 99 -0.98 -6.26 -4.46
N LEU A 100 0.02 -5.40 -4.48
CA LEU A 100 -0.02 -4.10 -5.12
C LEU A 100 1.16 -4.04 -6.10
N ALA A 101 0.86 -3.91 -7.38
CA ALA A 101 1.85 -3.64 -8.40
C ALA A 101 1.89 -2.13 -8.69
N ALA A 102 3.09 -1.59 -8.72
CA ALA A 102 3.29 -0.17 -8.97
C ALA A 102 4.51 0.04 -9.87
N ARG A 103 4.46 1.11 -10.66
CA ARG A 103 5.57 1.61 -11.44
C ARG A 103 6.21 2.80 -10.75
N ILE A 104 7.53 2.79 -10.68
CA ILE A 104 8.34 3.85 -10.10
C ILE A 104 8.90 4.70 -11.24
N ALA A 105 8.72 6.01 -11.15
CA ALA A 105 9.28 6.97 -12.09
C ALA A 105 9.98 8.09 -11.34
N ASN A 106 10.85 8.83 -12.06
CA ASN A 106 11.56 10.00 -11.55
C ASN A 106 12.30 9.71 -10.23
N LEU A 107 12.93 8.53 -10.12
CA LEU A 107 13.78 8.23 -8.97
C LEU A 107 14.99 9.15 -8.97
N ASP A 108 15.14 9.91 -7.88
CA ASP A 108 16.27 10.76 -7.58
C ASP A 108 16.84 10.37 -6.21
N LEU A 109 18.15 10.29 -6.11
CA LEU A 109 18.89 9.97 -4.90
C LEU A 109 19.87 11.07 -4.57
N GLU A 110 19.79 11.60 -3.38
CA GLU A 110 20.66 12.66 -2.87
C GLU A 110 21.36 12.21 -1.58
N ALA A 111 22.68 12.27 -1.56
CA ALA A 111 23.46 12.04 -0.35
C ALA A 111 23.41 13.30 0.53
N LEU A 112 22.82 13.20 1.73
CA LEU A 112 22.60 14.34 2.63
C LEU A 112 23.85 14.71 3.46
N GLU A 113 24.73 13.75 3.71
CA GLU A 113 25.96 13.96 4.48
C GLU A 113 27.17 13.96 3.56
N GLY A 114 28.07 14.94 3.71
CA GLY A 114 29.26 15.13 2.87
C GLY A 114 30.39 14.09 3.10
N GLY A 115 30.09 12.95 3.71
CA GLY A 115 31.07 11.90 3.95
C GLY A 115 31.43 11.12 2.69
N GLU A 116 32.69 10.68 2.62
CA GLU A 116 33.20 9.74 1.61
C GLU A 116 32.70 8.32 1.88
N SER A 117 31.41 8.07 1.68
CA SER A 117 30.89 6.71 1.75
C SER A 117 30.80 6.09 0.36
N PRO A 118 30.89 4.76 0.26
CA PRO A 118 30.74 4.07 -1.03
C PRO A 118 29.45 4.44 -1.76
N ILE A 119 28.33 4.58 -1.03
CA ILE A 119 27.06 4.93 -1.62
C ILE A 119 27.02 6.39 -2.13
N SER A 120 27.66 7.32 -1.40
CA SER A 120 27.77 8.71 -1.85
C SER A 120 28.60 8.82 -3.12
N GLY A 121 29.66 8.02 -3.24
CA GLY A 121 30.48 7.92 -4.45
C GLY A 121 29.68 7.39 -5.65
N LEU A 122 28.89 6.34 -5.46
CA LEU A 122 28.06 5.75 -6.51
C LEU A 122 26.95 6.71 -6.97
N ILE A 123 26.33 7.45 -6.05
CA ILE A 123 25.31 8.46 -6.38
C ILE A 123 25.95 9.60 -7.18
N LYS A 124 27.07 10.17 -6.69
CA LYS A 124 27.76 11.31 -7.32
C LYS A 124 28.35 10.96 -8.69
N SER A 125 28.86 9.75 -8.86
CA SER A 125 29.41 9.29 -10.15
C SER A 125 28.36 8.94 -11.20
N GLY A 126 27.07 8.88 -10.82
CA GLY A 126 26.02 8.42 -11.72
C GLY A 126 26.11 6.92 -12.07
N ALA A 127 26.88 6.13 -11.33
CA ALA A 127 27.05 4.71 -11.58
C ALA A 127 25.78 3.87 -11.30
N LEU A 128 24.80 4.46 -10.59
CA LEU A 128 23.51 3.82 -10.34
C LEU A 128 22.56 4.11 -11.51
N ASP A 129 22.04 3.07 -12.13
CA ASP A 129 20.98 3.20 -13.14
C ASP A 129 19.64 3.52 -12.47
N LEU A 130 19.38 4.82 -12.26
CA LEU A 130 18.13 5.30 -11.64
C LEU A 130 16.92 5.18 -12.58
N SER A 131 17.13 4.84 -13.86
CA SER A 131 16.04 4.61 -14.82
C SER A 131 15.35 3.27 -14.57
N LYS A 132 16.01 2.36 -13.84
CA LYS A 132 15.50 1.03 -13.50
C LYS A 132 15.44 0.79 -11.98
N PRO A 133 14.61 1.56 -11.26
CA PRO A 133 14.57 1.54 -9.80
C PRO A 133 14.21 0.16 -9.21
N GLY A 134 13.43 -0.65 -9.91
CA GLY A 134 13.11 -2.01 -9.50
C GLY A 134 14.35 -2.89 -9.40
N ASN A 135 15.30 -2.75 -10.33
CA ASN A 135 16.56 -3.50 -10.28
C ASN A 135 17.38 -3.10 -9.04
N LEU A 136 17.41 -1.80 -8.70
CA LEU A 136 18.10 -1.35 -7.47
C LEU A 136 17.47 -1.97 -6.23
N LEU A 137 16.14 -2.05 -6.16
CA LEU A 137 15.41 -2.68 -5.05
C LEU A 137 15.67 -4.20 -4.98
N ALA A 138 15.83 -4.87 -6.13
CA ALA A 138 16.13 -6.30 -6.18
C ALA A 138 17.50 -6.63 -5.57
N PHE A 139 18.47 -5.74 -5.72
CA PHE A 139 19.85 -5.89 -5.22
C PHE A 139 20.05 -5.42 -3.77
N LEU A 140 19.04 -4.89 -3.10
CA LEU A 140 19.17 -4.48 -1.70
C LEU A 140 19.50 -5.68 -0.80
N PRO A 141 20.59 -5.64 -0.01
CA PRO A 141 21.02 -6.77 0.82
C PRO A 141 20.01 -7.17 1.91
N ASN A 142 19.11 -6.27 2.29
CA ASN A 142 18.05 -6.50 3.25
C ASN A 142 16.71 -6.04 2.66
N ARG A 143 16.36 -6.61 1.48
CA ARG A 143 15.08 -6.29 0.84
C ARG A 143 13.93 -6.57 1.81
N PRO A 144 13.01 -5.60 2.01
CA PRO A 144 11.83 -5.82 2.85
C PRO A 144 11.03 -7.04 2.36
N PRO A 145 10.59 -7.93 3.25
CA PRO A 145 9.87 -9.15 2.87
C PRO A 145 8.55 -8.88 2.13
N ILE A 146 8.00 -7.68 2.27
CA ILE A 146 6.81 -7.25 1.55
C ILE A 146 7.06 -7.08 0.04
N ILE A 147 8.30 -6.83 -0.41
CA ILE A 147 8.62 -6.71 -1.83
C ILE A 147 8.79 -8.12 -2.39
N VAL A 148 7.82 -8.58 -3.16
CA VAL A 148 7.82 -9.95 -3.74
C VAL A 148 8.47 -10.00 -5.10
N ASP A 149 8.37 -8.93 -5.88
CA ASP A 149 9.03 -8.78 -7.16
C ASP A 149 9.48 -7.35 -7.39
N ALA A 150 10.61 -7.16 -8.08
CA ALA A 150 11.13 -5.85 -8.44
C ALA A 150 12.03 -6.00 -9.69
N LYS A 151 11.62 -5.38 -10.79
CA LYS A 151 12.32 -5.45 -12.07
C LYS A 151 12.06 -4.18 -12.89
N ASP A 152 13.11 -3.69 -13.55
CA ASP A 152 13.10 -2.47 -14.35
C ASP A 152 12.55 -1.27 -13.55
N ASP A 153 11.41 -0.73 -13.91
CA ASP A 153 10.74 0.37 -13.19
C ASP A 153 9.54 -0.11 -12.34
N ARG A 154 9.29 -1.43 -12.30
CA ARG A 154 8.14 -2.02 -11.61
C ARG A 154 8.52 -2.66 -10.29
N VAL A 155 7.62 -2.53 -9.32
CA VAL A 155 7.69 -3.21 -8.02
C VAL A 155 6.34 -3.85 -7.69
N VAL A 156 6.39 -5.06 -7.12
CA VAL A 156 5.21 -5.75 -6.60
C VAL A 156 5.41 -5.98 -5.11
N VAL A 157 4.46 -5.49 -4.31
CA VAL A 157 4.48 -5.68 -2.87
C VAL A 157 3.31 -6.53 -2.43
N ASP A 158 3.54 -7.42 -1.46
CA ASP A 158 2.50 -8.17 -0.77
C ASP A 158 2.35 -7.61 0.66
N LEU A 159 1.27 -6.90 0.88
CA LEU A 159 1.02 -6.24 2.16
C LEU A 159 0.84 -7.26 3.30
N LEU A 160 0.39 -8.50 2.99
CA LEU A 160 0.24 -9.55 3.99
C LEU A 160 1.58 -10.14 4.44
N LYS A 161 2.66 -9.91 3.73
CA LYS A 161 4.02 -10.25 4.19
C LYS A 161 4.59 -9.26 5.22
N SER A 162 3.88 -8.16 5.49
CA SER A 162 4.20 -7.30 6.64
C SER A 162 3.82 -8.00 7.94
N PRO A 163 4.75 -8.20 8.89
CA PRO A 163 4.44 -8.87 10.16
C PRO A 163 3.29 -8.19 10.92
N LYS A 164 3.22 -6.86 10.87
CA LYS A 164 2.16 -6.08 11.54
C LYS A 164 0.77 -6.29 10.91
N VAL A 165 0.70 -6.56 9.62
CA VAL A 165 -0.56 -6.83 8.90
C VAL A 165 -0.92 -8.31 9.01
N ALA A 166 0.06 -9.20 8.82
CA ALA A 166 -0.13 -10.65 8.90
C ALA A 166 -0.63 -11.11 10.27
N SER A 167 -0.11 -10.53 11.35
CA SER A 167 -0.51 -10.88 12.73
C SER A 167 -1.84 -10.23 13.18
N ASN A 168 -2.41 -9.33 12.38
CA ASN A 168 -3.63 -8.63 12.75
C ASN A 168 -4.88 -9.44 12.37
N ALA A 169 -5.42 -10.21 13.31
CA ALA A 169 -6.61 -11.04 13.12
C ALA A 169 -7.83 -10.26 12.60
N LYS A 170 -7.97 -8.96 12.95
CA LYS A 170 -9.07 -8.12 12.45
C LYS A 170 -8.92 -7.82 10.97
N VAL A 171 -7.69 -7.55 10.51
CA VAL A 171 -7.40 -7.35 9.09
C VAL A 171 -7.67 -8.63 8.30
N GLN A 172 -7.18 -9.77 8.79
CA GLN A 172 -7.40 -11.08 8.14
C GLN A 172 -8.89 -11.40 8.02
N ARG A 173 -9.63 -11.18 9.10
CA ARG A 173 -11.09 -11.40 9.11
C ARG A 173 -11.82 -10.42 8.18
N ALA A 174 -11.46 -9.15 8.16
CA ALA A 174 -12.03 -8.18 7.23
C ALA A 174 -11.78 -8.59 5.77
N LEU A 175 -10.57 -9.00 5.46
CA LEU A 175 -10.22 -9.50 4.13
C LEU A 175 -11.05 -10.73 3.74
N SER A 176 -11.18 -11.73 4.61
CA SER A 176 -11.93 -12.95 4.30
C SER A 176 -13.42 -12.69 4.01
N VAL A 177 -14.00 -11.67 4.62
CA VAL A 177 -15.42 -11.30 4.42
C VAL A 177 -15.63 -10.42 3.18
N VAL A 178 -14.69 -9.47 2.93
CA VAL A 178 -14.86 -8.45 1.90
C VAL A 178 -14.37 -8.92 0.53
N THR A 179 -13.24 -9.64 0.48
CA THR A 179 -12.61 -10.01 -0.79
C THR A 179 -13.43 -10.92 -1.71
N PRO A 180 -14.32 -11.81 -1.22
CA PRO A 180 -15.17 -12.59 -2.11
C PRO A 180 -16.19 -11.75 -2.88
N VAL A 181 -16.61 -10.61 -2.34
CA VAL A 181 -17.70 -9.78 -2.90
C VAL A 181 -17.24 -8.47 -3.52
N LEU A 182 -16.08 -7.97 -3.13
CA LEU A 182 -15.51 -6.70 -3.61
C LEU A 182 -14.09 -6.90 -4.11
N THR A 183 -13.81 -6.39 -5.30
CA THR A 183 -12.46 -6.31 -5.86
C THR A 183 -12.09 -4.85 -6.09
N VAL A 184 -10.81 -4.53 -5.98
CA VAL A 184 -10.30 -3.21 -6.35
C VAL A 184 -10.15 -3.19 -7.88
N ALA A 185 -10.83 -2.28 -8.53
CA ALA A 185 -10.76 -2.11 -9.97
C ALA A 185 -9.62 -1.17 -10.38
N SER A 186 -9.42 -0.08 -9.64
CA SER A 186 -8.33 0.86 -9.84
C SER A 186 -8.05 1.68 -8.58
N ILE A 187 -6.82 2.19 -8.46
CA ILE A 187 -6.42 3.19 -7.47
C ILE A 187 -5.61 4.26 -8.19
N HIS A 188 -5.99 5.50 -8.02
CA HIS A 188 -5.23 6.66 -8.51
C HIS A 188 -5.44 7.85 -7.58
N THR A 189 -4.57 8.82 -7.66
CA THR A 189 -4.73 10.05 -6.87
C THR A 189 -5.64 11.02 -7.59
N ARG A 190 -6.46 11.70 -6.81
CA ARG A 190 -7.28 12.82 -7.25
C ARG A 190 -7.31 13.84 -6.12
N ASP A 191 -6.92 15.08 -6.42
CA ASP A 191 -6.71 16.11 -5.39
C ASP A 191 -5.79 15.57 -4.28
N ASP A 192 -6.11 15.73 -3.01
CA ASP A 192 -5.34 15.16 -1.88
C ASP A 192 -5.95 13.84 -1.36
N HIS A 193 -6.45 12.99 -2.28
CA HIS A 193 -7.07 11.71 -1.96
C HIS A 193 -6.56 10.60 -2.86
N LEU A 194 -6.55 9.35 -2.33
CA LEU A 194 -6.53 8.13 -3.13
C LEU A 194 -7.99 7.79 -3.50
N ASP A 195 -8.30 7.87 -4.77
CA ASP A 195 -9.59 7.43 -5.32
C ASP A 195 -9.51 5.93 -5.62
N VAL A 196 -10.17 5.14 -4.79
CA VAL A 196 -10.22 3.68 -4.90
C VAL A 196 -11.55 3.30 -5.53
N GLN A 197 -11.50 2.77 -6.74
CA GLN A 197 -12.67 2.26 -7.41
C GLN A 197 -12.84 0.77 -7.10
N LEU A 198 -14.00 0.41 -6.57
CA LEU A 198 -14.36 -0.97 -6.26
C LEU A 198 -15.31 -1.52 -7.31
N ARG A 199 -15.20 -2.83 -7.52
CA ARG A 199 -16.15 -3.61 -8.35
C ARG A 199 -16.75 -4.72 -7.52
N ALA A 200 -18.06 -4.85 -7.57
CA ALA A 200 -18.76 -5.95 -6.93
C ALA A 200 -18.62 -7.24 -7.74
N SER A 201 -18.43 -8.36 -7.06
CA SER A 201 -18.42 -9.72 -7.61
C SER A 201 -19.59 -10.52 -7.03
N PRO A 202 -20.81 -10.36 -7.56
CA PRO A 202 -22.02 -10.98 -6.99
C PRO A 202 -22.00 -12.51 -7.04
N SER A 203 -21.23 -13.12 -7.94
CA SER A 203 -21.10 -14.57 -8.08
C SER A 203 -20.49 -15.29 -6.86
N ARG A 204 -19.78 -14.55 -5.97
CA ARG A 204 -19.12 -15.10 -4.77
C ARG A 204 -19.81 -14.71 -3.46
N LEU A 205 -21.05 -14.26 -3.53
CA LEU A 205 -21.80 -13.84 -2.35
C LEU A 205 -21.98 -14.98 -1.33
N ALA A 206 -22.15 -16.22 -1.82
CA ALA A 206 -22.28 -17.39 -0.96
C ALA A 206 -21.01 -17.67 -0.15
N GLU A 207 -19.83 -17.47 -0.72
CA GLU A 207 -18.53 -17.62 -0.03
C GLU A 207 -18.38 -16.57 1.08
N ALA A 208 -18.78 -15.31 0.81
CA ALA A 208 -18.73 -14.24 1.81
C ALA A 208 -19.67 -14.50 2.99
N VAL A 209 -20.87 -15.00 2.72
CA VAL A 209 -21.85 -15.37 3.76
C VAL A 209 -21.32 -16.53 4.61
N ALA A 210 -20.69 -17.53 4.00
CA ALA A 210 -20.06 -18.63 4.71
C ALA A 210 -18.91 -18.14 5.62
N ALA A 211 -18.03 -17.27 5.10
CA ALA A 211 -16.92 -16.68 5.85
C ALA A 211 -17.37 -15.74 7.00
N ALA A 212 -18.54 -15.11 6.88
CA ALA A 212 -19.09 -14.26 7.93
C ALA A 212 -19.68 -15.07 9.10
N ARG A 213 -20.04 -16.34 8.87
CA ARG A 213 -20.61 -17.25 9.88
C ARG A 213 -19.57 -18.05 10.66
N SER A 214 -18.34 -18.14 10.17
CA SER A 214 -17.20 -18.75 10.84
C SER A 214 -16.48 -17.74 11.77
#